data_2480271303cdb47123f44c7ea147a83f
#
_entry.id   2480271303cdb47123f44c7ea147a83f
#
_cell.length_a   1.000
_cell.length_b   1.000
_cell.length_c   1.000
_cell.angle_alpha   90.00
_cell.angle_beta   90.00
_cell.angle_gamma   90.00
#
_symmetry.space_group_name_H-M   'P 1'
#
loop_
_entity.id
_entity.type
_entity.pdbx_description
1 polymer ?
#
loop_
_entity_poly.entity_id
_entity_poly.type
_entity_poly.pdbx_seq_one_letter_code
_entity_poly.pdbx_strand_id
1 'polypeptide(L)'
;MTAADRFRAAVDSRDLTALEDLFTEDVRLYSPVKFTPFEGRPMVLGLFGVLLRTFEDFRYVGQYAGSAETSVDGAVAPSEILLFRATVNGKAIHGIDLLHFADDGRIKEFTVMVRPQSAVHALGEAVLAGLVADGLAPAPAGGAVAG
;
A
#
# COMPACT_ATOMS: atom_id res chain seq x y z
N MET A 1 10.70 11.16 -15.97
CA MET A 1 10.09 10.72 -14.71
C MET A 1 9.44 9.37 -14.89
N THR A 2 9.84 8.39 -14.12
CA THR A 2 9.24 7.04 -14.18
C THR A 2 7.90 7.01 -13.46
N ALA A 3 7.13 5.91 -13.63
CA ALA A 3 5.89 5.71 -12.88
C ALA A 3 6.14 5.69 -11.35
N ALA A 4 7.25 5.09 -10.91
CA ALA A 4 7.61 5.09 -9.51
C ALA A 4 7.94 6.50 -9.00
N ASP A 5 8.60 7.32 -9.79
CA ASP A 5 8.88 8.72 -9.42
C ASP A 5 7.57 9.51 -9.27
N ARG A 6 6.62 9.30 -10.17
CA ARG A 6 5.30 9.94 -10.08
C ARG A 6 4.52 9.44 -8.87
N PHE A 7 4.62 8.14 -8.56
CA PHE A 7 4.01 7.57 -7.38
C PHE A 7 4.56 8.22 -6.09
N ARG A 8 5.89 8.32 -5.98
CA ARG A 8 6.53 8.98 -4.84
C ARG A 8 6.07 10.42 -4.69
N ALA A 9 6.03 11.16 -5.79
CA ALA A 9 5.58 12.56 -5.77
C ALA A 9 4.13 12.68 -5.31
N ALA A 10 3.25 11.78 -5.76
CA ALA A 10 1.84 11.76 -5.34
C ALA A 10 1.69 11.45 -3.85
N VAL A 11 2.47 10.50 -3.32
CA VAL A 11 2.47 10.17 -1.90
C VAL A 11 3.00 11.34 -1.07
N ASP A 12 4.10 11.94 -1.49
CA ASP A 12 4.70 13.08 -0.77
C ASP A 12 3.74 14.27 -0.69
N SER A 13 2.97 14.52 -1.75
CA SER A 13 1.98 15.60 -1.79
C SER A 13 0.60 15.18 -1.28
N ARG A 14 0.41 13.91 -0.94
CA ARG A 14 -0.87 13.33 -0.50
C ARG A 14 -1.99 13.55 -1.51
N ASP A 15 -1.66 13.40 -2.79
CA ASP A 15 -2.56 13.67 -3.91
C ASP A 15 -3.22 12.38 -4.41
N LEU A 16 -4.43 12.08 -3.87
CA LEU A 16 -5.19 10.89 -4.25
C LEU A 16 -5.63 10.91 -5.72
N THR A 17 -5.88 12.08 -6.29
CA THR A 17 -6.25 12.21 -7.70
C THR A 17 -5.08 11.79 -8.60
N ALA A 18 -3.86 12.21 -8.26
CA ALA A 18 -2.66 11.78 -8.98
C ALA A 18 -2.43 10.27 -8.86
N LEU A 19 -2.68 9.70 -7.68
CA LEU A 19 -2.58 8.26 -7.47
C LEU A 19 -3.56 7.48 -8.33
N GLU A 20 -4.78 7.98 -8.49
CA GLU A 20 -5.81 7.33 -9.31
C GLU A 20 -5.32 7.08 -10.73
N ASP A 21 -4.65 8.06 -11.33
CA ASP A 21 -4.15 7.97 -12.70
C ASP A 21 -2.97 6.99 -12.84
N LEU A 22 -2.32 6.64 -11.75
CA LEU A 22 -1.17 5.74 -11.74
C LEU A 22 -1.54 4.27 -11.62
N PHE A 23 -2.78 3.95 -11.22
CA PHE A 23 -3.23 2.58 -11.04
C PHE A 23 -4.07 2.10 -12.22
N THR A 24 -3.94 0.80 -12.55
CA THR A 24 -4.89 0.16 -13.46
C THR A 24 -6.24 0.01 -12.77
N GLU A 25 -7.33 -0.17 -13.55
CA GLU A 25 -8.65 -0.35 -12.98
C GLU A 25 -8.77 -1.58 -12.09
N ASP A 26 -8.03 -2.64 -12.44
CA ASP A 26 -8.04 -3.93 -11.74
C ASP A 26 -6.86 -4.11 -10.77
N VAL A 27 -6.23 -3.03 -10.37
CA VAL A 27 -5.07 -3.07 -9.46
C VAL A 27 -5.37 -3.88 -8.21
N ARG A 28 -4.37 -4.64 -7.74
CA ARG A 28 -4.42 -5.38 -6.48
C ARG A 28 -3.37 -4.86 -5.53
N LEU A 29 -3.76 -4.74 -4.26
CA LEU A 29 -2.81 -4.38 -3.21
C LEU A 29 -2.77 -5.48 -2.16
N TYR A 30 -1.58 -6.03 -1.97
CA TYR A 30 -1.30 -7.04 -0.94
C TYR A 30 -0.72 -6.35 0.28
N SER A 31 -1.49 -6.32 1.37
CA SER A 31 -1.06 -5.67 2.61
C SER A 31 -0.20 -6.62 3.46
N PRO A 32 0.58 -6.09 4.41
CA PRO A 32 1.36 -6.94 5.30
C PRO A 32 0.53 -7.65 6.38
N VAL A 33 -0.77 -7.33 6.48
CA VAL A 33 -1.63 -7.75 7.58
C VAL A 33 -2.46 -8.98 7.23
N LYS A 34 -2.90 -9.10 5.97
CA LYS A 34 -3.68 -10.26 5.53
C LYS A 34 -3.22 -10.74 4.17
N PHE A 35 -3.41 -12.02 3.89
CA PHE A 35 -2.95 -12.64 2.64
C PHE A 35 -3.80 -12.22 1.44
N THR A 36 -5.13 -12.11 1.60
CA THR A 36 -6.06 -11.74 0.54
C THR A 36 -5.87 -10.28 0.14
N PRO A 37 -5.73 -9.96 -1.17
CA PRO A 37 -5.50 -8.58 -1.59
C PRO A 37 -6.76 -7.72 -1.52
N PHE A 38 -6.55 -6.41 -1.46
CA PHE A 38 -7.56 -5.42 -1.82
C PHE A 38 -7.62 -5.34 -3.34
N GLU A 39 -8.80 -5.43 -3.93
CA GLU A 39 -8.97 -5.50 -5.38
C GLU A 39 -9.75 -4.32 -5.92
N GLY A 40 -9.26 -3.80 -7.06
CA GLY A 40 -9.90 -2.73 -7.79
C GLY A 40 -9.45 -1.34 -7.35
N ARG A 41 -9.38 -0.45 -8.32
CA ARG A 41 -8.89 0.91 -8.09
C ARG A 41 -9.66 1.69 -7.03
N PRO A 42 -11.02 1.65 -6.98
CA PRO A 42 -11.75 2.37 -5.94
C PRO A 42 -11.39 1.91 -4.53
N MET A 43 -11.26 0.60 -4.30
CA MET A 43 -10.91 0.06 -2.99
C MET A 43 -9.47 0.38 -2.61
N VAL A 44 -8.54 0.27 -3.55
CA VAL A 44 -7.13 0.58 -3.33
C VAL A 44 -6.95 2.06 -3.01
N LEU A 45 -7.65 2.95 -3.73
CA LEU A 45 -7.63 4.39 -3.42
C LEU A 45 -8.20 4.70 -2.04
N GLY A 46 -9.28 4.03 -1.66
CA GLY A 46 -9.84 4.14 -0.32
C GLY A 46 -8.83 3.76 0.76
N LEU A 47 -8.11 2.67 0.53
CA LEU A 47 -7.03 2.23 1.42
C LEU A 47 -5.91 3.28 1.49
N PHE A 48 -5.47 3.85 0.38
CA PHE A 48 -4.46 4.91 0.38
C PHE A 48 -4.93 6.15 1.14
N GLY A 49 -6.21 6.50 1.06
CA GLY A 49 -6.78 7.58 1.87
C GLY A 49 -6.56 7.35 3.37
N VAL A 50 -6.72 6.10 3.81
CA VAL A 50 -6.44 5.71 5.20
C VAL A 50 -4.94 5.73 5.49
N LEU A 51 -4.12 5.14 4.62
CA LEU A 51 -2.68 5.04 4.82
C LEU A 51 -2.01 6.40 4.91
N LEU A 52 -2.38 7.34 4.03
CA LEU A 52 -1.77 8.68 4.01
C LEU A 52 -2.02 9.48 5.29
N ARG A 53 -3.12 9.22 6.00
CA ARG A 53 -3.38 9.87 7.28
C ARG A 53 -2.96 9.05 8.50
N THR A 54 -2.60 7.77 8.29
CA THR A 54 -2.19 6.85 9.36
C THR A 54 -0.69 6.93 9.64
N PHE A 55 0.12 6.94 8.58
CA PHE A 55 1.56 7.04 8.72
C PHE A 55 1.99 8.41 9.22
N GLU A 56 2.90 8.40 10.19
CA GLU A 56 3.55 9.61 10.71
C GLU A 56 5.00 9.59 10.27
N ASP A 57 5.55 10.74 9.93
CA ASP A 57 6.95 10.91 9.53
C ASP A 57 7.35 9.93 8.39
N PHE A 58 6.46 9.75 7.42
CA PHE A 58 6.66 8.85 6.30
C PHE A 58 7.67 9.45 5.31
N ARG A 59 8.66 8.63 4.91
CA ARG A 59 9.65 9.05 3.92
C ARG A 59 10.22 7.86 3.18
N TYR A 60 10.48 8.03 1.90
CA TYR A 60 11.20 7.04 1.11
C TYR A 60 12.72 7.22 1.29
N VAL A 61 13.44 6.12 1.49
CA VAL A 61 14.87 6.13 1.77
C VAL A 61 15.69 5.32 0.76
N GLY A 62 15.05 4.71 -0.22
CA GLY A 62 15.75 3.95 -1.26
C GLY A 62 14.82 3.49 -2.35
N GLN A 63 15.40 3.14 -3.50
CA GLN A 63 14.65 2.72 -4.68
C GLN A 63 15.49 1.76 -5.51
N TYR A 64 14.86 0.67 -5.98
CA TYR A 64 15.47 -0.34 -6.83
C TYR A 64 14.55 -0.68 -7.99
N ALA A 65 15.09 -0.84 -9.18
CA ALA A 65 14.35 -1.25 -10.38
C ALA A 65 14.76 -2.65 -10.80
N GLY A 66 13.82 -3.40 -11.35
CA GLY A 66 14.07 -4.75 -11.80
C GLY A 66 12.84 -5.39 -12.40
N SER A 67 12.72 -6.70 -12.23
CA SER A 67 11.54 -7.46 -12.66
C SER A 67 11.26 -8.57 -11.66
N ALA A 68 9.99 -8.91 -11.51
CA ALA A 68 9.58 -9.95 -10.58
C ALA A 68 8.26 -10.57 -11.04
N GLU A 69 8.00 -11.80 -10.59
CA GLU A 69 6.72 -12.45 -10.82
C GLU A 69 5.62 -11.73 -10.06
N THR A 70 4.44 -11.62 -10.69
CA THR A 70 3.25 -11.13 -10.00
C THR A 70 2.66 -12.21 -9.11
N SER A 71 1.97 -11.81 -8.05
CA SER A 71 1.30 -12.77 -7.16
C SER A 71 0.03 -13.35 -7.77
N VAL A 72 -0.56 -12.65 -8.75
CA VAL A 72 -1.85 -13.06 -9.33
C VAL A 72 -1.70 -14.26 -10.27
N ASP A 73 -0.67 -14.30 -11.11
CA ASP A 73 -0.52 -15.35 -12.12
C ASP A 73 0.92 -15.83 -12.32
N GLY A 74 1.88 -15.26 -11.58
CA GLY A 74 3.28 -15.62 -11.70
C GLY A 74 3.98 -15.09 -12.96
N ALA A 75 3.31 -14.29 -13.77
CA ALA A 75 3.95 -13.66 -14.93
C ALA A 75 4.97 -12.62 -14.49
N VAL A 76 6.13 -12.61 -15.15
CA VAL A 76 7.18 -11.64 -14.85
C VAL A 76 6.80 -10.28 -15.43
N ALA A 77 6.92 -9.25 -14.62
CA ALA A 77 6.61 -7.87 -15.01
C ALA A 77 7.72 -6.92 -14.57
N PRO A 78 7.93 -5.81 -15.29
CA PRO A 78 8.79 -4.74 -14.79
C PRO A 78 8.31 -4.29 -13.42
N SER A 79 9.23 -4.07 -12.48
CA SER A 79 8.89 -3.73 -11.12
C SER A 79 9.91 -2.80 -10.49
N GLU A 80 9.49 -2.09 -9.45
CA GLU A 80 10.37 -1.27 -8.63
C GLU A 80 10.05 -1.46 -7.16
N ILE A 81 11.08 -1.37 -6.33
CA ILE A 81 10.96 -1.42 -4.87
C ILE A 81 11.28 -0.04 -4.32
N LEU A 82 10.39 0.48 -3.49
CA LEU A 82 10.59 1.71 -2.73
C LEU A 82 10.72 1.36 -1.26
N LEU A 83 11.86 1.68 -0.67
CA LEU A 83 12.09 1.49 0.77
C LEU A 83 11.58 2.70 1.52
N PHE A 84 10.85 2.48 2.61
CA PHE A 84 10.32 3.58 3.42
C PHE A 84 10.55 3.38 4.91
N ARG A 85 10.50 4.51 5.62
CA ARG A 85 10.49 4.59 7.08
C ARG A 85 9.29 5.40 7.50
N ALA A 86 8.69 5.03 8.61
CA ALA A 86 7.54 5.74 9.16
C ALA A 86 7.37 5.40 10.63
N THR A 87 6.37 6.01 11.25
CA THR A 87 5.93 5.69 12.60
C THR A 87 4.41 5.53 12.58
N VAL A 88 3.89 4.58 13.35
CA VAL A 88 2.46 4.41 13.57
C VAL A 88 2.23 4.18 15.06
N ASN A 89 1.47 5.06 15.71
CA ASN A 89 1.18 4.99 17.14
C ASN A 89 2.45 4.78 17.98
N GLY A 90 3.51 5.53 17.68
CA GLY A 90 4.79 5.47 18.38
C GLY A 90 5.67 4.27 18.02
N LYS A 91 5.25 3.40 17.10
CA LYS A 91 6.04 2.25 16.66
C LYS A 91 6.78 2.58 15.38
N ALA A 92 8.11 2.41 15.40
CA ALA A 92 8.94 2.63 14.22
C ALA A 92 8.74 1.51 13.20
N ILE A 93 8.61 1.88 11.94
CA ILE A 93 8.33 0.98 10.82
C ILE A 93 9.41 1.09 9.77
N HIS A 94 9.88 -0.08 9.31
CA HIS A 94 10.65 -0.21 8.08
C HIS A 94 9.80 -0.97 7.06
N GLY A 95 9.64 -0.42 5.87
CA GLY A 95 8.78 -1.03 4.88
C GLY A 95 9.33 -1.03 3.47
N ILE A 96 8.70 -1.86 2.65
CA ILE A 96 8.94 -1.97 1.22
C ILE A 96 7.60 -1.83 0.52
N ASP A 97 7.55 -0.98 -0.49
CA ASP A 97 6.50 -0.97 -1.50
C ASP A 97 7.07 -1.62 -2.76
N LEU A 98 6.52 -2.75 -3.16
CA LEU A 98 6.87 -3.43 -4.41
C LEU A 98 5.78 -3.14 -5.44
N LEU A 99 6.16 -2.44 -6.51
CA LEU A 99 5.27 -2.03 -7.59
C LEU A 99 5.53 -2.88 -8.82
N HIS A 100 4.48 -3.54 -9.36
CA HIS A 100 4.52 -4.21 -10.66
C HIS A 100 3.76 -3.37 -11.67
N PHE A 101 4.37 -3.15 -12.84
CA PHE A 101 3.82 -2.27 -13.87
C PHE A 101 3.18 -3.05 -15.02
N ALA A 102 2.05 -2.53 -15.49
CA ALA A 102 1.42 -2.98 -16.73
C ALA A 102 2.18 -2.45 -17.96
N ASP A 103 1.82 -2.92 -19.15
CA ASP A 103 2.47 -2.52 -20.39
C ASP A 103 2.36 -1.01 -20.67
N ASP A 104 1.29 -0.37 -20.16
CA ASP A 104 1.11 1.08 -20.31
C ASP A 104 1.84 1.90 -19.23
N GLY A 105 2.60 1.24 -18.36
CA GLY A 105 3.36 1.88 -17.29
C GLY A 105 2.59 2.14 -16.01
N ARG A 106 1.28 1.84 -15.97
CA ARG A 106 0.51 1.97 -14.72
C ARG A 106 0.78 0.81 -13.77
N ILE A 107 0.55 1.05 -12.48
CA ILE A 107 0.74 0.05 -11.44
C ILE A 107 -0.44 -0.93 -11.47
N LYS A 108 -0.16 -2.20 -11.73
CA LYS A 108 -1.19 -3.26 -11.75
C LYS A 108 -1.21 -4.12 -10.49
N GLU A 109 -0.10 -4.15 -9.75
CA GLU A 109 -0.01 -4.89 -8.49
C GLU A 109 0.91 -4.14 -7.54
N PHE A 110 0.52 -4.09 -6.27
CA PHE A 110 1.22 -3.36 -5.23
C PHE A 110 1.33 -4.26 -4.00
N THR A 111 2.55 -4.52 -3.53
CA THR A 111 2.76 -5.35 -2.35
C THR A 111 3.50 -4.56 -1.28
N VAL A 112 2.97 -4.54 -0.07
CA VAL A 112 3.57 -3.86 1.07
C VAL A 112 4.11 -4.88 2.04
N MET A 113 5.40 -4.79 2.36
CA MET A 113 6.06 -5.60 3.37
C MET A 113 6.58 -4.69 4.47
N VAL A 114 6.38 -5.08 5.72
CA VAL A 114 6.69 -4.24 6.88
C VAL A 114 7.36 -5.07 7.97
N ARG A 115 8.33 -4.46 8.64
CA ARG A 115 8.96 -5.00 9.84
C ARG A 115 8.96 -3.95 10.94
N PRO A 116 9.08 -4.30 12.25
CA PRO A 116 8.97 -5.64 12.82
C PRO A 116 7.53 -6.05 13.09
N GLN A 117 7.31 -7.20 13.70
CA GLN A 117 5.97 -7.72 13.98
C GLN A 117 5.09 -6.75 14.78
N SER A 118 5.67 -6.08 15.77
CA SER A 118 4.94 -5.08 16.58
C SER A 118 4.44 -3.90 15.73
N ALA A 119 5.22 -3.50 14.73
CA ALA A 119 4.81 -2.45 13.80
C ALA A 119 3.70 -2.92 12.85
N VAL A 120 3.76 -4.16 12.38
CA VAL A 120 2.69 -4.78 11.57
C VAL A 120 1.39 -4.78 12.36
N HIS A 121 1.42 -5.17 13.62
CA HIS A 121 0.25 -5.20 14.48
C HIS A 121 -0.35 -3.78 14.67
N ALA A 122 0.47 -2.81 15.00
CA ALA A 122 0.04 -1.42 15.19
C ALA A 122 -0.55 -0.83 13.89
N LEU A 123 0.10 -1.11 12.76
CA LEU A 123 -0.39 -0.67 11.45
C LEU A 123 -1.74 -1.31 11.12
N GLY A 124 -1.87 -2.62 11.34
CA GLY A 124 -3.11 -3.34 11.08
C GLY A 124 -4.28 -2.80 11.88
N GLU A 125 -4.10 -2.52 13.16
CA GLU A 125 -5.15 -1.94 14.01
C GLU A 125 -5.55 -0.54 13.52
N ALA A 126 -4.57 0.32 13.22
CA ALA A 126 -4.83 1.68 12.78
C ALA A 126 -5.53 1.72 11.42
N VAL A 127 -5.10 0.87 10.49
CA VAL A 127 -5.71 0.79 9.15
C VAL A 127 -7.14 0.27 9.24
N LEU A 128 -7.38 -0.78 10.02
CA LEU A 128 -8.75 -1.29 10.21
C LEU A 128 -9.68 -0.22 10.78
N ALA A 129 -9.24 0.50 11.82
CA ALA A 129 -10.01 1.59 12.39
C ALA A 129 -10.32 2.68 11.35
N GLY A 130 -9.37 3.03 10.50
CA GLY A 130 -9.57 4.01 9.43
C GLY A 130 -10.53 3.52 8.35
N LEU A 131 -10.44 2.25 7.95
CA LEU A 131 -11.37 1.66 6.97
C LEU A 131 -12.80 1.63 7.52
N VAL A 132 -12.97 1.28 8.80
CA VAL A 132 -14.28 1.30 9.46
C VAL A 132 -14.83 2.73 9.49
N ALA A 133 -14.02 3.70 9.88
CA ALA A 133 -14.41 5.11 9.92
C ALA A 133 -14.85 5.64 8.56
N ASP A 134 -14.22 5.17 7.48
CA ASP A 134 -14.55 5.58 6.11
C ASP A 134 -15.67 4.74 5.48
N GLY A 135 -16.24 3.78 6.21
CA GLY A 135 -17.29 2.89 5.69
C GLY A 135 -16.80 1.87 4.68
N LEU A 136 -15.48 1.60 4.63
CA LEU A 136 -14.86 0.64 3.71
C LEU A 136 -14.71 -0.76 4.30
N ALA A 137 -14.98 -0.91 5.59
CA ALA A 137 -14.99 -2.19 6.29
C ALA A 137 -16.08 -2.19 7.37
N PRO A 138 -16.70 -3.35 7.68
CA PRO A 138 -17.68 -3.42 8.75
C PRO A 138 -17.01 -3.27 10.11
N ALA A 139 -17.73 -2.64 11.05
CA ALA A 139 -17.27 -2.56 12.44
C ALA A 139 -17.16 -3.97 13.04
N PRO A 140 -16.12 -4.25 13.89
CA PRO A 140 -16.01 -5.55 14.54
C PRO A 140 -17.21 -5.82 15.43
N ALA A 141 -17.80 -7.03 15.33
CA ALA A 141 -18.89 -7.45 16.17
C ALA A 141 -18.37 -7.95 17.52
N GLY A 142 -18.98 -7.50 18.62
CA GLY A 142 -18.76 -8.07 19.95
C GLY A 142 -17.31 -8.09 20.44
N GLY A 143 -16.46 -7.17 20.01
CA GLY A 143 -15.07 -7.09 20.40
C GLY A 143 -14.17 -8.17 19.80
N ALA A 144 -14.67 -8.98 18.89
CA ALA A 144 -13.88 -9.95 18.14
C ALA A 144 -13.04 -9.22 17.11
N VAL A 145 -11.72 -9.37 17.18
CA VAL A 145 -10.81 -8.86 16.17
C VAL A 145 -10.64 -9.94 15.12
N ALA A 146 -11.22 -9.73 13.95
CA ALA A 146 -10.93 -10.57 12.80
C ALA A 146 -9.53 -10.19 12.32
N GLY A 147 -8.64 -11.13 12.38
CA GLY A 147 -7.26 -10.96 11.91
C GLY A 147 -7.17 -10.70 10.41
#